data_2c1199c7ffe2764875106131342aa3d3
#
_entry.id   2c1199c7ffe2764875106131342aa3d3
#
_cell.length_a   1.000
_cell.length_b   1.000
_cell.length_c   1.000
_cell.angle_alpha   90.00
_cell.angle_beta   90.00
_cell.angle_gamma   90.00
#
_symmetry.space_group_name_H-M   'P 1'
#
loop_
_entity.id
_entity.type
_entity.pdbx_description
1 polymer ?
#
loop_
_entity_poly.entity_id
_entity_poly.type
_entity_poly.pdbx_seq_one_letter_code
_entity_poly.pdbx_strand_id
1 'polypeptide(L)'
;MKRALWFVCVLALSAMAAGPLRAQNNPFLGTWKLNLSKSKFDGMPAPKSLTRTVAAEGAGATYTFTGEDADGKAIEYSFTSNYDGKDSAVTGSGMPGGADTVAMTRVNSNLVRTILKKGGDAIGMSNTEVSKDGKVSTVKLGGVGPDGKKFNAVSVYDEQ
;
A
#
# COMPACT_ATOMS: atom_id res chain seq x y z
N MET A 1 -1.70 72.21 30.60
CA MET A 1 -1.38 71.65 29.28
C MET A 1 -0.92 70.18 29.47
N LYS A 2 -1.83 69.20 29.29
CA LYS A 2 -1.54 67.76 29.49
C LYS A 2 -1.53 67.10 28.14
N ARG A 3 -0.36 66.64 27.72
CA ARG A 3 -0.18 65.87 26.48
C ARG A 3 -0.36 64.39 26.81
N ALA A 4 -1.47 63.77 26.33
CA ALA A 4 -1.71 62.38 26.42
C ALA A 4 -0.97 61.65 25.28
N LEU A 5 -0.01 60.78 25.62
CA LEU A 5 0.60 59.83 24.65
C LEU A 5 -0.32 58.63 24.48
N TRP A 6 -0.76 58.42 23.27
CA TRP A 6 -1.45 57.19 22.89
C TRP A 6 -0.41 56.16 22.47
N PHE A 7 -0.27 55.07 23.24
CA PHE A 7 0.46 53.89 22.82
C PHE A 7 -0.47 53.02 21.97
N VAL A 8 -0.19 52.94 20.67
CA VAL A 8 -0.80 51.98 19.79
C VAL A 8 -0.01 50.67 19.89
N CYS A 9 -0.56 49.68 20.62
CA CYS A 9 -0.05 48.32 20.57
C CYS A 9 -0.45 47.63 19.25
N VAL A 10 0.51 47.54 18.35
CA VAL A 10 0.36 46.71 17.13
C VAL A 10 0.60 45.26 17.54
N LEU A 11 -0.48 44.49 17.68
CA LEU A 11 -0.41 43.05 17.85
C LEU A 11 -0.08 42.44 16.48
N ALA A 12 1.19 42.07 16.27
CA ALA A 12 1.61 41.31 15.13
C ALA A 12 1.12 39.83 15.27
N LEU A 13 0.04 39.51 14.61
CA LEU A 13 -0.44 38.11 14.48
C LEU A 13 0.53 37.36 13.58
N SER A 14 1.47 36.62 14.18
CA SER A 14 2.34 35.69 13.47
C SER A 14 1.49 34.51 13.04
N ALA A 15 1.00 34.53 11.79
CA ALA A 15 0.44 33.36 11.14
C ALA A 15 1.58 32.34 10.97
N MET A 16 1.69 31.37 11.87
CA MET A 16 2.47 30.17 11.65
C MET A 16 1.83 29.44 10.47
N ALA A 17 2.40 29.61 9.28
CA ALA A 17 2.15 28.73 8.16
C ALA A 17 2.65 27.36 8.58
N ALA A 18 1.74 26.47 9.01
CA ALA A 18 1.99 25.06 9.09
C ALA A 18 2.26 24.59 7.64
N GLY A 19 3.53 24.58 7.26
CA GLY A 19 3.95 23.95 6.03
C GLY A 19 3.45 22.50 6.03
N PRO A 20 3.12 21.90 4.86
CA PRO A 20 2.72 20.51 4.83
C PRO A 20 3.83 19.70 5.50
N LEU A 21 3.49 19.01 6.58
CA LEU A 21 4.32 17.95 7.14
C LEU A 21 4.70 17.08 5.94
N ARG A 22 5.99 17.10 5.57
CA ARG A 22 6.49 16.21 4.53
C ARG A 22 6.10 14.81 4.98
N ALA A 23 5.10 14.24 4.32
CA ALA A 23 4.79 12.83 4.44
C ALA A 23 6.14 12.12 4.36
N GLN A 24 6.46 11.30 5.38
CA GLN A 24 7.67 10.50 5.40
C GLN A 24 7.85 9.93 4.00
N ASN A 25 9.09 10.00 3.48
CA ASN A 25 9.46 9.58 2.13
C ASN A 25 9.23 8.06 1.99
N ASN A 26 7.94 7.68 1.99
CA ASN A 26 7.49 6.30 1.84
C ASN A 26 7.21 6.08 0.34
N PRO A 27 8.11 5.43 -0.40
CA PRO A 27 8.00 5.29 -1.83
C PRO A 27 6.83 4.38 -2.26
N PHE A 28 6.16 3.73 -1.31
CA PHE A 28 5.00 2.87 -1.59
C PHE A 28 3.70 3.66 -1.71
N LEU A 29 3.65 4.91 -1.20
CA LEU A 29 2.45 5.76 -1.28
C LEU A 29 2.13 6.12 -2.72
N GLY A 30 0.84 6.30 -3.00
CA GLY A 30 0.35 6.68 -4.32
C GLY A 30 -0.63 5.67 -4.91
N THR A 31 -0.96 5.88 -6.17
CA THR A 31 -1.85 5.00 -6.94
C THR A 31 -1.03 4.25 -7.98
N TRP A 32 -1.18 2.94 -8.01
CA TRP A 32 -0.39 2.00 -8.79
C TRP A 32 -1.31 1.16 -9.66
N LYS A 33 -1.15 1.24 -10.97
CA LYS A 33 -1.95 0.45 -11.91
C LYS A 33 -1.17 -0.75 -12.44
N LEU A 34 -1.78 -1.94 -12.36
CA LEU A 34 -1.18 -3.17 -12.88
C LEU A 34 -0.92 -3.07 -14.39
N ASN A 35 0.31 -3.34 -14.78
CA ASN A 35 0.73 -3.45 -16.17
C ASN A 35 0.79 -4.92 -16.58
N LEU A 36 -0.26 -5.40 -17.21
CA LEU A 36 -0.38 -6.81 -17.60
C LEU A 36 0.71 -7.23 -18.58
N SER A 37 1.14 -6.36 -19.49
CA SER A 37 2.16 -6.67 -20.48
C SER A 37 3.55 -6.90 -19.88
N LYS A 38 3.82 -6.34 -18.71
CA LYS A 38 5.06 -6.50 -17.95
C LYS A 38 4.96 -7.56 -16.85
N SER A 39 3.76 -8.10 -16.61
CA SER A 39 3.47 -9.04 -15.52
C SER A 39 3.45 -10.49 -15.99
N LYS A 40 3.69 -11.42 -15.07
CA LYS A 40 3.64 -12.87 -15.33
C LYS A 40 2.88 -13.55 -14.20
N PHE A 41 2.00 -14.48 -14.55
CA PHE A 41 1.18 -15.25 -13.63
C PHE A 41 1.36 -16.74 -13.97
N ASP A 42 1.71 -17.54 -12.97
CA ASP A 42 1.91 -18.98 -13.10
C ASP A 42 1.16 -19.69 -11.96
N GLY A 43 0.34 -20.69 -12.32
CA GLY A 43 -0.52 -21.39 -11.37
C GLY A 43 -1.68 -20.59 -10.81
N MET A 44 -1.90 -19.35 -11.29
CA MET A 44 -3.05 -18.52 -10.98
C MET A 44 -3.48 -17.71 -12.22
N PRO A 45 -4.78 -17.46 -12.40
CA PRO A 45 -5.25 -16.64 -13.51
C PRO A 45 -4.83 -15.17 -13.33
N ALA A 46 -4.47 -14.52 -14.44
CA ALA A 46 -4.19 -13.07 -14.43
C ALA A 46 -5.50 -12.28 -14.23
N PRO A 47 -5.55 -11.25 -13.38
CA PRO A 47 -6.71 -10.37 -13.32
C PRO A 47 -6.86 -9.58 -14.61
N LYS A 48 -8.07 -9.14 -14.94
CA LYS A 48 -8.33 -8.25 -16.08
C LYS A 48 -7.82 -6.85 -15.80
N SER A 49 -7.95 -6.39 -14.56
CA SER A 49 -7.44 -5.11 -14.10
C SER A 49 -7.16 -5.15 -12.60
N LEU A 50 -6.19 -4.36 -12.15
CA LEU A 50 -5.95 -4.19 -10.72
C LEU A 50 -5.30 -2.83 -10.48
N THR A 51 -5.86 -2.06 -9.58
CA THR A 51 -5.31 -0.81 -9.07
C THR A 51 -5.06 -0.97 -7.58
N ARG A 52 -3.89 -0.55 -7.14
CA ARG A 52 -3.51 -0.49 -5.73
C ARG A 52 -3.33 0.98 -5.34
N THR A 53 -4.08 1.44 -4.36
CA THR A 53 -3.88 2.75 -3.74
C THR A 53 -3.29 2.56 -2.36
N VAL A 54 -2.23 3.31 -2.06
CA VAL A 54 -1.54 3.28 -0.77
C VAL A 54 -1.56 4.67 -0.17
N ALA A 55 -2.27 4.83 0.93
CA ALA A 55 -2.41 6.09 1.65
C ALA A 55 -1.70 6.01 3.01
N ALA A 56 -1.06 7.11 3.42
CA ALA A 56 -0.43 7.17 4.73
C ALA A 56 -1.49 7.03 5.84
N GLU A 57 -1.21 6.20 6.84
CA GLU A 57 -2.06 5.99 8.01
C GLU A 57 -1.19 5.84 9.26
N GLY A 58 -1.21 6.86 10.13
CA GLY A 58 -0.37 6.88 11.33
C GLY A 58 1.11 6.67 11.00
N ALA A 59 1.73 5.66 11.61
CA ALA A 59 3.12 5.27 11.36
C ALA A 59 3.29 4.34 10.14
N GLY A 60 2.19 3.92 9.52
CA GLY A 60 2.15 2.96 8.42
C GLY A 60 1.39 3.46 7.19
N ALA A 61 0.65 2.55 6.57
CA ALA A 61 -0.16 2.87 5.40
C ALA A 61 -1.36 1.92 5.28
N THR A 62 -2.45 2.44 4.70
CA THR A 62 -3.59 1.66 4.26
C THR A 62 -3.43 1.33 2.79
N TYR A 63 -3.57 0.06 2.47
CA TYR A 63 -3.52 -0.51 1.13
C TYR A 63 -4.94 -0.84 0.69
N THR A 64 -5.38 -0.30 -0.43
CA THR A 64 -6.67 -0.60 -1.05
C THR A 64 -6.43 -1.14 -2.45
N PHE A 65 -7.08 -2.24 -2.78
CA PHE A 65 -7.01 -2.88 -4.09
C PHE A 65 -8.39 -2.94 -4.71
N THR A 66 -8.49 -2.50 -5.96
CA THR A 66 -9.72 -2.52 -6.75
C THR A 66 -9.44 -3.00 -8.16
N GLY A 67 -10.35 -3.77 -8.73
CA GLY A 67 -10.20 -4.28 -10.09
C GLY A 67 -11.16 -5.40 -10.43
N GLU A 68 -10.79 -6.20 -11.40
CA GLU A 68 -11.54 -7.37 -11.84
C GLU A 68 -10.61 -8.59 -11.96
N ASP A 69 -11.07 -9.74 -11.47
CA ASP A 69 -10.38 -11.01 -11.67
C ASP A 69 -10.52 -11.52 -13.13
N ALA A 70 -9.96 -12.68 -13.40
CA ALA A 70 -10.00 -13.30 -14.73
C ALA A 70 -11.43 -13.57 -15.24
N ASP A 71 -12.36 -13.82 -14.34
CA ASP A 71 -13.76 -14.11 -14.64
C ASP A 71 -14.63 -12.84 -14.73
N GLY A 72 -14.05 -11.66 -14.43
CA GLY A 72 -14.75 -10.37 -14.40
C GLY A 72 -15.45 -10.09 -13.09
N LYS A 73 -15.15 -10.86 -12.04
CA LYS A 73 -15.66 -10.63 -10.69
C LYS A 73 -14.86 -9.50 -10.05
N ALA A 74 -15.53 -8.66 -9.27
CA ALA A 74 -14.88 -7.55 -8.60
C ALA A 74 -13.82 -8.03 -7.59
N ILE A 75 -12.64 -7.40 -7.65
CA ILE A 75 -11.61 -7.44 -6.63
C ILE A 75 -11.75 -6.14 -5.85
N GLU A 76 -12.01 -6.26 -4.55
CA GLU A 76 -12.09 -5.12 -3.66
C GLU A 76 -11.69 -5.56 -2.24
N TYR A 77 -10.46 -5.26 -1.85
CA TYR A 77 -9.98 -5.55 -0.51
C TYR A 77 -9.02 -4.47 0.00
N SER A 78 -8.90 -4.38 1.31
CA SER A 78 -8.00 -3.45 1.97
C SER A 78 -7.45 -3.99 3.28
N PHE A 79 -6.32 -3.43 3.70
CA PHE A 79 -5.72 -3.66 5.01
C PHE A 79 -4.81 -2.47 5.38
N THR A 80 -4.57 -2.28 6.68
CA THR A 80 -3.63 -1.27 7.19
C THR A 80 -2.44 -1.97 7.83
N SER A 81 -1.23 -1.50 7.58
CA SER A 81 -0.02 -2.06 8.16
C SER A 81 0.94 -0.98 8.63
N ASN A 82 1.56 -1.20 9.79
CA ASN A 82 2.65 -0.38 10.32
C ASN A 82 4.03 -0.88 9.92
N TYR A 83 4.14 -1.89 9.05
CA TYR A 83 5.38 -2.52 8.58
C TYR A 83 6.21 -3.14 9.71
N ASP A 84 5.61 -3.49 10.81
CA ASP A 84 6.23 -4.02 12.03
C ASP A 84 6.17 -5.56 12.14
N GLY A 85 5.66 -6.22 11.11
CA GLY A 85 5.51 -7.68 11.05
C GLY A 85 4.33 -8.23 11.83
N LYS A 86 3.50 -7.38 12.41
CA LYS A 86 2.28 -7.81 13.09
C LYS A 86 1.16 -8.11 12.10
N ASP A 87 0.26 -8.98 12.54
CA ASP A 87 -0.90 -9.36 11.75
C ASP A 87 -1.89 -8.20 11.60
N SER A 88 -2.34 -7.99 10.37
CA SER A 88 -3.36 -7.03 9.97
C SER A 88 -4.47 -7.77 9.25
N ALA A 89 -5.70 -7.56 9.69
CA ALA A 89 -6.87 -8.16 9.05
C ALA A 89 -7.09 -7.60 7.64
N VAL A 90 -7.42 -8.46 6.71
CA VAL A 90 -7.87 -8.10 5.36
C VAL A 90 -9.38 -8.00 5.36
N THR A 91 -9.91 -6.91 4.82
CA THR A 91 -11.35 -6.69 4.61
C THR A 91 -11.66 -6.70 3.13
N GLY A 92 -12.84 -7.21 2.75
CA GLY A 92 -13.27 -7.30 1.36
C GLY A 92 -13.02 -8.66 0.72
N SER A 93 -12.88 -8.71 -0.61
CA SER A 93 -12.80 -9.94 -1.39
C SER A 93 -11.77 -9.86 -2.54
N GLY A 94 -11.28 -11.02 -2.98
CA GLY A 94 -10.33 -11.09 -4.10
C GLY A 94 -8.86 -11.09 -3.69
N MET A 95 -8.54 -11.17 -2.39
CA MET A 95 -7.16 -11.36 -1.93
C MET A 95 -6.60 -12.70 -2.43
N PRO A 96 -5.37 -12.73 -2.99
CA PRO A 96 -4.73 -13.96 -3.46
C PRO A 96 -4.71 -15.08 -2.41
N GLY A 97 -5.02 -16.31 -2.84
CA GLY A 97 -5.13 -17.48 -1.96
C GLY A 97 -6.29 -17.43 -0.96
N GLY A 98 -7.11 -16.38 -1.00
CA GLY A 98 -8.18 -16.14 -0.02
C GLY A 98 -7.64 -15.81 1.36
N ALA A 99 -6.47 -15.16 1.45
CA ALA A 99 -5.89 -14.70 2.70
C ALA A 99 -6.84 -13.75 3.44
N ASP A 100 -6.95 -13.93 4.74
CA ASP A 100 -7.77 -13.11 5.66
C ASP A 100 -6.90 -12.19 6.54
N THR A 101 -5.59 -12.42 6.51
CA THR A 101 -4.63 -11.68 7.33
C THR A 101 -3.31 -11.53 6.57
N VAL A 102 -2.65 -10.41 6.77
CA VAL A 102 -1.30 -10.14 6.25
C VAL A 102 -0.38 -9.65 7.36
N ALA A 103 0.89 -10.04 7.29
CA ALA A 103 1.94 -9.49 8.15
C ALA A 103 3.01 -8.86 7.28
N MET A 104 3.16 -7.54 7.34
CA MET A 104 4.11 -6.79 6.52
C MET A 104 5.31 -6.33 7.34
N THR A 105 6.50 -6.52 6.77
CA THR A 105 7.76 -6.05 7.35
C THR A 105 8.52 -5.21 6.34
N ARG A 106 8.97 -4.03 6.75
CA ARG A 106 9.87 -3.21 5.94
C ARG A 106 11.28 -3.79 6.00
N VAL A 107 11.78 -4.23 4.85
CA VAL A 107 13.14 -4.78 4.73
C VAL A 107 14.17 -3.65 4.55
N ASN A 108 13.82 -2.65 3.71
CA ASN A 108 14.59 -1.43 3.52
C ASN A 108 13.66 -0.30 3.01
N SER A 109 14.21 0.85 2.60
CA SER A 109 13.42 1.99 2.13
C SER A 109 12.47 1.65 0.97
N ASN A 110 12.88 0.74 0.08
CA ASN A 110 12.19 0.44 -1.17
C ASN A 110 11.63 -1.00 -1.24
N LEU A 111 11.83 -1.82 -0.21
CA LEU A 111 11.42 -3.22 -0.17
C LEU A 111 10.60 -3.54 1.07
N VAL A 112 9.43 -4.12 0.85
CA VAL A 112 8.53 -4.66 1.89
C VAL A 112 8.30 -6.14 1.61
N ARG A 113 8.35 -6.95 2.67
CA ARG A 113 7.93 -8.36 2.66
C ARG A 113 6.57 -8.49 3.31
N THR A 114 5.70 -9.28 2.71
CA THR A 114 4.37 -9.59 3.23
C THR A 114 4.18 -11.09 3.34
N ILE A 115 3.77 -11.57 4.50
CA ILE A 115 3.29 -12.95 4.69
C ILE A 115 1.77 -12.91 4.55
N LEU A 116 1.23 -13.78 3.71
CA LEU A 116 -0.20 -13.98 3.54
C LEU A 116 -0.63 -15.14 4.42
N LYS A 117 -1.66 -14.94 5.22
CA LYS A 117 -2.18 -15.95 6.13
C LYS A 117 -3.67 -16.20 5.90
N LYS A 118 -4.11 -17.42 6.21
CA LYS A 118 -5.51 -17.81 6.24
C LYS A 118 -5.77 -18.66 7.47
N GLY A 119 -6.70 -18.21 8.32
CA GLY A 119 -6.99 -18.89 9.58
C GLY A 119 -5.77 -19.00 10.52
N GLY A 120 -4.82 -18.08 10.38
CA GLY A 120 -3.56 -18.06 11.14
C GLY A 120 -2.36 -18.76 10.47
N ASP A 121 -2.61 -19.62 9.48
CA ASP A 121 -1.57 -20.34 8.76
C ASP A 121 -1.00 -19.52 7.59
N ALA A 122 0.32 -19.53 7.43
CA ALA A 122 0.96 -18.88 6.30
C ALA A 122 0.69 -19.66 5.01
N ILE A 123 0.05 -19.03 4.03
CA ILE A 123 -0.29 -19.61 2.74
C ILE A 123 0.52 -19.02 1.58
N GLY A 124 1.24 -17.95 1.81
CA GLY A 124 2.06 -17.32 0.79
C GLY A 124 2.91 -16.18 1.32
N MET A 125 3.79 -15.70 0.45
CA MET A 125 4.68 -14.59 0.73
C MET A 125 4.85 -13.72 -0.51
N SER A 126 4.91 -12.42 -0.33
CA SER A 126 5.33 -11.51 -1.39
C SER A 126 6.47 -10.59 -0.95
N ASN A 127 7.26 -10.18 -1.94
CA ASN A 127 8.19 -9.08 -1.83
C ASN A 127 7.74 -7.98 -2.80
N THR A 128 7.51 -6.78 -2.27
CA THR A 128 7.14 -5.59 -3.03
C THR A 128 8.32 -4.63 -3.04
N GLU A 129 8.83 -4.34 -4.21
CA GLU A 129 9.94 -3.41 -4.44
C GLU A 129 9.47 -2.23 -5.27
N VAL A 130 9.83 -1.01 -4.87
CA VAL A 130 9.62 0.20 -5.65
C VAL A 130 10.95 0.65 -6.24
N SER A 131 10.96 0.99 -7.52
CA SER A 131 12.15 1.48 -8.23
C SER A 131 12.68 2.78 -7.60
N LYS A 132 13.97 3.07 -7.79
CA LYS A 132 14.62 4.25 -7.19
C LYS A 132 14.01 5.58 -7.64
N ASP A 133 13.45 5.61 -8.84
CA ASP A 133 12.75 6.78 -9.39
C ASP A 133 11.28 6.88 -8.94
N GLY A 134 10.78 5.89 -8.17
CA GLY A 134 9.43 5.86 -7.64
C GLY A 134 8.34 5.53 -8.67
N LYS A 135 8.67 5.15 -9.91
CA LYS A 135 7.69 5.03 -11.01
C LYS A 135 7.18 3.61 -11.24
N VAL A 136 7.89 2.61 -10.76
CA VAL A 136 7.56 1.20 -10.97
C VAL A 136 7.57 0.46 -9.65
N SER A 137 6.54 -0.32 -9.40
CA SER A 137 6.48 -1.23 -8.27
C SER A 137 6.36 -2.67 -8.77
N THR A 138 7.27 -3.53 -8.33
CA THR A 138 7.29 -4.95 -8.67
C THR A 138 6.93 -5.77 -7.45
N VAL A 139 5.91 -6.63 -7.58
CA VAL A 139 5.48 -7.58 -6.55
C VAL A 139 5.79 -8.99 -7.01
N LYS A 140 6.66 -9.67 -6.28
CA LYS A 140 6.93 -11.10 -6.48
C LYS A 140 6.16 -11.87 -5.41
N LEU A 141 5.14 -12.60 -5.81
CA LEU A 141 4.23 -13.36 -4.96
C LEU A 141 4.40 -14.85 -5.22
N GLY A 142 4.45 -15.64 -4.16
CA GLY A 142 4.38 -17.09 -4.24
C GLY A 142 3.58 -17.66 -3.07
N GLY A 143 2.91 -18.77 -3.29
CA GLY A 143 2.07 -19.38 -2.27
C GLY A 143 1.42 -20.69 -2.72
N VAL A 144 0.45 -21.11 -1.89
CA VAL A 144 -0.37 -22.29 -2.15
C VAL A 144 -1.84 -21.86 -2.12
N GLY A 145 -2.57 -22.18 -3.19
CA GLY A 145 -3.99 -21.87 -3.29
C GLY A 145 -4.85 -22.76 -2.39
N PRO A 146 -6.16 -22.45 -2.29
CA PRO A 146 -7.10 -23.26 -1.52
C PRO A 146 -7.23 -24.71 -1.99
N ASP A 147 -6.85 -24.99 -3.24
CA ASP A 147 -6.83 -26.32 -3.88
C ASP A 147 -5.50 -27.08 -3.63
N GLY A 148 -4.59 -26.53 -2.82
CA GLY A 148 -3.28 -27.09 -2.52
C GLY A 148 -2.25 -26.90 -3.63
N LYS A 149 -2.58 -26.24 -4.74
CA LYS A 149 -1.64 -26.00 -5.85
C LYS A 149 -0.80 -24.75 -5.57
N LYS A 150 0.47 -24.84 -5.97
CA LYS A 150 1.39 -23.71 -5.92
C LYS A 150 1.04 -22.68 -6.99
N PHE A 151 1.20 -21.42 -6.66
CA PHE A 151 1.13 -20.31 -7.60
C PHE A 151 2.31 -19.38 -7.43
N ASN A 152 2.68 -18.70 -8.50
CA ASN A 152 3.67 -17.64 -8.51
C ASN A 152 3.18 -16.50 -9.41
N ALA A 153 3.48 -15.27 -9.03
CA ALA A 153 3.22 -14.11 -9.85
C ALA A 153 4.35 -13.09 -9.73
N VAL A 154 4.65 -12.45 -10.83
CA VAL A 154 5.43 -11.22 -10.88
C VAL A 154 4.50 -10.16 -11.44
N SER A 155 3.99 -9.30 -10.57
CA SER A 155 3.08 -8.22 -10.93
C SER A 155 3.87 -6.91 -10.96
N VAL A 156 3.83 -6.24 -12.11
CA VAL A 156 4.47 -4.93 -12.31
C VAL A 156 3.39 -3.87 -12.35
N TYR A 157 3.56 -2.83 -11.56
CA TYR A 157 2.66 -1.70 -11.49
C TYR A 157 3.39 -0.44 -11.91
N ASP A 158 2.73 0.38 -12.70
CA ASP A 158 3.17 1.73 -13.04
C ASP A 158 2.46 2.74 -12.14
N GLU A 159 3.18 3.76 -11.63
CA GLU A 159 2.62 4.88 -10.86
C GLU A 159 1.72 5.74 -11.76
N GLN A 160 0.63 6.29 -11.18
CA GLN A 160 -0.35 7.12 -11.87
C GLN A 160 -0.24 8.60 -11.52
#